data_f3bb94c0c4bc4265bfd85eccfa922ef8
#
_entry.id   f3bb94c0c4bc4265bfd85eccfa922ef8
#
_cell.length_a   1.000
_cell.length_b   1.000
_cell.length_c   1.000
_cell.angle_alpha   90.00
_cell.angle_beta   90.00
_cell.angle_gamma   90.00
#
_symmetry.space_group_name_H-M   'P 1'
#
loop_
_entity.id
_entity.type
_entity.pdbx_description
1 polymer ?
#
loop_
_entity_poly.entity_id
_entity_poly.type
_entity_poly.pdbx_seq_one_letter_code
_entity_poly.pdbx_strand_id
1 'polypeptide(L)'
;MKVLVYFQPNRKYDNYEGARMRKTIKGALEVVGATHTSNIYDDYDIAHFMSPEDESKMSIALERGVPVIVSALFGEDDPSARFLSHKSKDGKRTTTLRNRALKMLNKATLVLVPTESAKKFLIESGVETPIETCIPGINLARFNFSREDEKELFYRYFREDKNKKIVLAVGEYDNNLEGIHAFINVATKRDDTVFYYVGSETTNLNNGRAKTIIKDAPKNVHFKNILPDDIYRSLLLNADVFMLPGYNLAGIISVEEAMAAKCQLIVRKSSVFPELVKNEKTAYIAQFSETLTSLCLDYLDGEIKPTIQEANEQVSEHSLQKFGDQLVNIYNSLIKNK
;
A
#
# COMPACT_ATOMS: atom_id res chain seq x y z
N MET A 1 -0.86 -13.90 25.24
CA MET A 1 -0.91 -12.50 24.78
C MET A 1 -2.08 -12.32 23.82
N LYS A 2 -2.93 -11.35 24.10
CA LYS A 2 -4.03 -10.94 23.21
C LYS A 2 -3.80 -9.52 22.73
N VAL A 3 -3.80 -9.31 21.42
CA VAL A 3 -3.46 -8.04 20.79
C VAL A 3 -4.73 -7.33 20.30
N LEU A 4 -4.92 -6.06 20.68
CA LEU A 4 -5.90 -5.23 19.99
C LEU A 4 -5.29 -4.78 18.66
N VAL A 5 -5.92 -5.14 17.54
CA VAL A 5 -5.55 -4.66 16.20
C VAL A 5 -6.63 -3.69 15.74
N TYR A 6 -6.40 -2.39 15.98
CA TYR A 6 -7.42 -1.37 15.84
C TYR A 6 -7.25 -0.53 14.58
N PHE A 7 -8.30 -0.46 13.80
CA PHE A 7 -8.49 0.49 12.73
C PHE A 7 -9.97 0.79 12.62
N GLN A 8 -10.36 2.05 12.75
CA GLN A 8 -11.72 2.46 12.50
C GLN A 8 -11.82 2.93 11.05
N PRO A 9 -12.45 2.12 10.17
CA PRO A 9 -12.67 2.57 8.81
C PRO A 9 -13.62 3.76 8.83
N ASN A 10 -13.21 4.85 8.24
CA ASN A 10 -14.16 5.84 7.82
C ASN A 10 -14.85 5.27 6.57
N ARG A 11 -16.18 5.14 6.54
CA ARG A 11 -16.95 4.54 5.42
C ARG A 11 -16.51 5.04 4.03
N LYS A 12 -15.92 6.22 3.97
CA LYS A 12 -15.35 6.81 2.76
C LYS A 12 -14.01 6.18 2.32
N TYR A 13 -13.35 5.41 3.19
CA TYR A 13 -11.96 4.95 3.02
C TYR A 13 -11.74 3.51 3.46
N ASP A 14 -12.71 2.61 3.26
CA ASP A 14 -12.64 1.18 3.66
C ASP A 14 -11.47 0.40 3.03
N ASN A 15 -10.78 1.00 2.07
CA ASN A 15 -9.63 0.42 1.36
C ASN A 15 -8.31 1.11 1.60
N TYR A 16 -8.27 1.91 2.60
CA TYR A 16 -7.05 2.55 3.02
C TYR A 16 -6.00 1.51 3.42
N GLU A 17 -4.73 1.88 3.25
CA GLU A 17 -3.57 1.07 3.66
C GLU A 17 -3.69 0.58 5.10
N GLY A 18 -4.30 1.39 6.00
CA GLY A 18 -4.62 0.99 7.36
C GLY A 18 -5.55 -0.22 7.46
N ALA A 19 -6.56 -0.34 6.60
CA ALA A 19 -7.44 -1.50 6.57
C ALA A 19 -6.71 -2.75 6.05
N ARG A 20 -5.90 -2.60 5.01
CA ARG A 20 -5.06 -3.67 4.47
C ARG A 20 -4.01 -4.11 5.49
N MET A 21 -3.33 -3.15 6.13
CA MET A 21 -2.37 -3.42 7.19
C MET A 21 -3.02 -4.15 8.36
N ARG A 22 -4.22 -3.74 8.79
CA ARG A 22 -4.97 -4.46 9.82
C ARG A 22 -5.22 -5.92 9.44
N LYS A 23 -5.66 -6.17 8.19
CA LYS A 23 -5.88 -7.53 7.67
C LYS A 23 -4.57 -8.33 7.67
N THR A 24 -3.49 -7.72 7.24
CA THR A 24 -2.16 -8.33 7.18
C THR A 24 -1.63 -8.68 8.58
N ILE A 25 -1.71 -7.77 9.54
CA ILE A 25 -1.29 -8.01 10.93
C ILE A 25 -2.13 -9.13 11.57
N LYS A 26 -3.46 -9.11 11.38
CA LYS A 26 -4.33 -10.18 11.90
C LYS A 26 -3.94 -11.53 11.31
N GLY A 27 -3.75 -11.60 10.00
CA GLY A 27 -3.29 -12.83 9.34
C GLY A 27 -1.92 -13.30 9.82
N ALA A 28 -0.98 -12.37 10.06
CA ALA A 28 0.33 -12.70 10.63
C ALA A 28 0.22 -13.26 12.05
N LEU A 29 -0.61 -12.65 12.91
CA LEU A 29 -0.86 -13.13 14.26
C LEU A 29 -1.52 -14.51 14.27
N GLU A 30 -2.50 -14.75 13.39
CA GLU A 30 -3.16 -16.05 13.22
C GLU A 30 -2.17 -17.15 12.84
N VAL A 31 -1.27 -16.88 11.90
CA VAL A 31 -0.24 -17.85 11.44
C VAL A 31 0.71 -18.24 12.58
N VAL A 32 1.06 -17.31 13.47
CA VAL A 32 1.95 -17.59 14.63
C VAL A 32 1.19 -18.01 15.89
N GLY A 33 -0.14 -18.23 15.80
CA GLY A 33 -0.97 -18.69 16.92
C GLY A 33 -1.22 -17.64 18.00
N ALA A 34 -1.04 -16.35 17.71
CA ALA A 34 -1.34 -15.28 18.65
C ALA A 34 -2.81 -14.85 18.56
N THR A 35 -3.43 -14.60 19.72
CA THR A 35 -4.82 -14.14 19.76
C THR A 35 -4.94 -12.65 19.55
N HIS A 36 -6.01 -12.22 18.89
CA HIS A 36 -6.25 -10.79 18.65
C HIS A 36 -7.74 -10.44 18.79
N THR A 37 -8.02 -9.14 18.93
CA THR A 37 -9.36 -8.56 18.87
C THR A 37 -9.33 -7.26 18.05
N SER A 38 -10.48 -6.84 17.55
CA SER A 38 -10.65 -5.49 16.98
C SER A 38 -11.60 -4.62 17.81
N ASN A 39 -12.12 -5.16 18.91
CA ASN A 39 -13.00 -4.43 19.82
C ASN A 39 -12.17 -3.74 20.90
N ILE A 40 -12.18 -2.41 20.92
CA ILE A 40 -11.43 -1.57 21.89
C ILE A 40 -11.88 -1.81 23.35
N TYR A 41 -13.06 -2.38 23.57
CA TYR A 41 -13.62 -2.64 24.89
C TYR A 41 -13.32 -4.03 25.43
N ASP A 42 -12.77 -4.91 24.61
CA ASP A 42 -12.30 -6.23 25.06
C ASP A 42 -11.08 -6.10 25.99
N ASP A 43 -10.75 -7.20 26.68
CA ASP A 43 -9.45 -7.32 27.36
C ASP A 43 -8.35 -7.64 26.34
N TYR A 44 -7.23 -6.94 26.46
CA TYR A 44 -6.02 -7.13 25.64
C TYR A 44 -4.77 -6.70 26.42
N ASP A 45 -3.65 -7.30 26.08
CA ASP A 45 -2.37 -7.06 26.76
C ASP A 45 -1.61 -5.89 26.11
N ILE A 46 -1.87 -5.60 24.85
CA ILE A 46 -1.23 -4.56 24.03
C ILE A 46 -2.19 -4.06 22.96
N ALA A 47 -2.09 -2.78 22.61
CA ALA A 47 -2.91 -2.15 21.59
C ALA A 47 -2.06 -1.71 20.38
N HIS A 48 -2.44 -2.13 19.17
CA HIS A 48 -1.80 -1.73 17.93
C HIS A 48 -2.78 -0.99 17.02
N PHE A 49 -2.56 0.31 16.84
CA PHE A 49 -3.34 1.20 16.00
C PHE A 49 -2.70 1.29 14.60
N MET A 50 -3.52 1.19 13.56
CA MET A 50 -3.04 1.19 12.16
C MET A 50 -2.81 2.59 11.58
N SER A 51 -3.12 3.63 12.35
CA SER A 51 -2.88 5.03 11.96
C SER A 51 -3.00 5.96 13.16
N PRO A 52 -2.38 7.16 13.11
CA PRO A 52 -2.49 8.15 14.18
C PRO A 52 -3.76 9.03 14.01
N GLU A 53 -4.94 8.43 13.94
CA GLU A 53 -6.18 9.14 13.64
C GLU A 53 -7.17 9.21 14.79
N ASP A 54 -7.31 8.14 15.53
CA ASP A 54 -8.33 8.00 16.55
C ASP A 54 -7.77 8.24 17.96
N GLU A 55 -7.56 9.52 18.29
CA GLU A 55 -7.05 9.92 19.60
C GLU A 55 -7.95 9.46 20.75
N SER A 56 -9.29 9.48 20.55
CA SER A 56 -10.24 9.09 21.59
C SER A 56 -10.14 7.60 21.94
N LYS A 57 -9.97 6.74 20.91
CA LYS A 57 -9.80 5.31 21.12
C LYS A 57 -8.43 4.95 21.67
N MET A 58 -7.40 5.67 21.21
CA MET A 58 -6.06 5.51 21.76
C MET A 58 -6.01 5.89 23.25
N SER A 59 -6.74 6.93 23.68
CA SER A 59 -6.85 7.32 25.09
C SER A 59 -7.42 6.20 25.96
N ILE A 60 -8.42 5.43 25.46
CA ILE A 60 -8.96 4.28 26.19
C ILE A 60 -7.86 3.22 26.47
N ALA A 61 -7.02 2.93 25.49
CA ALA A 61 -5.92 1.97 25.67
C ALA A 61 -4.86 2.50 26.64
N LEU A 62 -4.51 3.79 26.53
CA LEU A 62 -3.57 4.46 27.44
C LEU A 62 -4.08 4.48 28.89
N GLU A 63 -5.36 4.78 29.13
CA GLU A 63 -5.99 4.78 30.46
C GLU A 63 -6.00 3.39 31.10
N ARG A 64 -6.05 2.33 30.31
CA ARG A 64 -5.89 0.94 30.79
C ARG A 64 -4.45 0.61 31.14
N GLY A 65 -3.52 1.50 30.84
CA GLY A 65 -2.09 1.32 31.09
C GLY A 65 -1.45 0.21 30.25
N VAL A 66 -2.02 -0.22 29.13
CA VAL A 66 -1.39 -1.20 28.21
C VAL A 66 -0.42 -0.48 27.27
N PRO A 67 0.66 -1.14 26.80
CA PRO A 67 1.51 -0.57 25.76
C PRO A 67 0.71 -0.27 24.49
N VAL A 68 1.00 0.86 23.87
CA VAL A 68 0.33 1.30 22.64
C VAL A 68 1.32 1.43 21.51
N ILE A 69 1.09 0.71 20.42
CA ILE A 69 1.85 0.81 19.19
C ILE A 69 1.01 1.55 18.15
N VAL A 70 1.66 2.38 17.34
CA VAL A 70 1.04 3.03 16.19
C VAL A 70 1.83 2.72 14.92
N SER A 71 1.19 2.12 13.91
CA SER A 71 1.78 2.03 12.59
C SER A 71 1.68 3.38 11.88
N ALA A 72 2.80 3.88 11.40
CA ALA A 72 2.88 5.10 10.60
C ALA A 72 3.29 4.74 9.17
N LEU A 73 2.27 4.59 8.31
CA LEU A 73 2.41 4.15 6.92
C LEU A 73 2.49 5.34 5.95
N PHE A 74 3.24 6.36 6.28
CA PHE A 74 3.39 7.58 5.47
C PHE A 74 4.82 8.11 5.56
N GLY A 75 5.23 8.85 4.54
CA GLY A 75 6.55 9.45 4.42
C GLY A 75 6.47 10.84 3.82
N GLU A 76 7.62 11.44 3.53
CA GLU A 76 7.76 12.81 3.04
C GLU A 76 6.94 13.10 1.76
N ASP A 77 6.88 12.14 0.86
CA ASP A 77 6.21 12.27 -0.44
C ASP A 77 4.75 11.76 -0.43
N ASP A 78 4.13 11.61 0.75
CA ASP A 78 2.74 11.16 0.82
C ASP A 78 1.77 12.19 0.23
N PRO A 79 1.16 11.93 -0.93
CA PRO A 79 0.26 12.87 -1.59
C PRO A 79 -1.11 12.95 -0.91
N SER A 80 -1.46 12.00 -0.06
CA SER A 80 -2.75 12.03 0.64
C SER A 80 -2.86 13.23 1.55
N ALA A 81 -1.71 13.84 1.90
CA ALA A 81 -1.58 15.04 2.74
C ALA A 81 -2.40 15.00 4.04
N ARG A 82 -2.97 13.80 4.35
CA ARG A 82 -3.88 13.61 5.47
C ARG A 82 -3.18 13.81 6.81
N PHE A 83 -1.94 13.36 6.88
CA PHE A 83 -1.08 13.51 8.05
C PHE A 83 -0.02 14.59 7.87
N LEU A 84 0.10 15.14 6.66
CA LEU A 84 1.12 16.07 6.28
C LEU A 84 0.53 17.48 6.10
N SER A 85 1.26 18.49 6.54
CA SER A 85 0.98 19.88 6.23
C SER A 85 1.98 20.39 5.19
N HIS A 86 1.48 20.92 4.08
CA HIS A 86 2.33 21.57 3.08
C HIS A 86 2.39 23.07 3.42
N LYS A 87 3.57 23.53 3.82
CA LYS A 87 3.83 24.98 3.96
C LYS A 87 4.65 25.40 2.76
N SER A 88 4.14 26.35 1.98
CA SER A 88 4.93 27.08 1.01
C SER A 88 5.57 28.26 1.71
N LYS A 89 6.91 28.24 1.88
CA LYS A 89 7.70 29.43 2.13
C LYS A 89 8.68 29.54 0.95
N ASP A 90 8.71 30.67 0.32
CA ASP A 90 9.67 31.01 -0.75
C ASP A 90 9.66 30.04 -1.96
N GLY A 91 8.47 29.53 -2.32
CA GLY A 91 8.31 28.61 -3.44
C GLY A 91 8.79 27.18 -3.19
N LYS A 92 9.34 26.86 -2.02
CA LYS A 92 9.69 25.49 -1.63
C LYS A 92 8.54 24.87 -0.83
N ARG A 93 8.07 23.72 -1.28
CA ARG A 93 7.16 22.87 -0.47
C ARG A 93 7.98 22.23 0.63
N THR A 94 7.68 22.57 1.88
CA THR A 94 8.18 21.83 3.04
C THR A 94 7.05 20.94 3.55
N THR A 95 7.34 19.66 3.67
CA THR A 95 6.41 18.67 4.20
C THR A 95 6.69 18.48 5.69
N THR A 96 5.68 18.62 6.53
CA THR A 96 5.78 18.40 7.98
C THR A 96 4.58 17.61 8.47
N LEU A 97 4.73 16.87 9.58
CA LEU A 97 3.60 16.21 10.21
C LEU A 97 2.57 17.23 10.73
N ARG A 98 1.29 16.89 10.62
CA ARG A 98 0.23 17.66 11.29
C ARG A 98 0.34 17.48 12.79
N ASN A 99 0.12 18.56 13.53
CA ASN A 99 0.21 18.56 15.01
C ASN A 99 -0.61 17.44 15.66
N ARG A 100 -1.77 17.08 15.10
CA ARG A 100 -2.60 15.99 15.64
C ARG A 100 -1.93 14.64 15.49
N ALA A 101 -1.36 14.33 14.31
CA ALA A 101 -0.64 13.08 14.08
C ALA A 101 0.61 13.03 14.96
N LEU A 102 1.39 14.10 15.01
CA LEU A 102 2.58 14.20 15.86
C LEU A 102 2.25 13.95 17.34
N LYS A 103 1.18 14.60 17.85
CA LYS A 103 0.73 14.41 19.24
C LYS A 103 0.36 12.96 19.54
N MET A 104 -0.31 12.29 18.60
CA MET A 104 -0.70 10.89 18.80
C MET A 104 0.52 9.96 18.75
N LEU A 105 1.43 10.17 17.80
CA LEU A 105 2.67 9.39 17.72
C LEU A 105 3.50 9.55 19.00
N ASN A 106 3.60 10.78 19.55
CA ASN A 106 4.35 11.06 20.78
C ASN A 106 3.66 10.56 22.07
N LYS A 107 2.42 10.10 22.01
CA LYS A 107 1.74 9.43 23.12
C LYS A 107 1.87 7.89 23.06
N ALA A 108 2.33 7.34 21.96
CA ALA A 108 2.51 5.91 21.79
C ALA A 108 3.71 5.38 22.63
N THR A 109 3.71 4.10 22.91
CA THR A 109 4.89 3.41 23.49
C THR A 109 5.94 3.14 22.43
N LEU A 110 5.49 2.84 21.20
CA LEU A 110 6.33 2.55 20.04
C LEU A 110 5.62 2.96 18.76
N VAL A 111 6.37 3.46 17.80
CA VAL A 111 5.90 3.69 16.43
C VAL A 111 6.54 2.66 15.51
N LEU A 112 5.74 1.99 14.68
CA LEU A 112 6.22 1.09 13.63
C LEU A 112 6.12 1.76 12.27
N VAL A 113 7.18 1.66 11.50
CA VAL A 113 7.27 2.17 10.12
C VAL A 113 7.78 1.08 9.18
N PRO A 114 7.42 1.11 7.89
CA PRO A 114 7.85 0.09 6.95
C PRO A 114 9.31 0.22 6.50
N THR A 115 9.91 1.42 6.59
CA THR A 115 11.22 1.72 5.99
C THR A 115 12.06 2.66 6.85
N GLU A 116 13.39 2.61 6.70
CA GLU A 116 14.30 3.53 7.38
C GLU A 116 14.11 4.99 6.91
N SER A 117 13.73 5.20 5.65
CA SER A 117 13.43 6.54 5.16
C SER A 117 12.18 7.14 5.83
N ALA A 118 11.14 6.34 6.06
CA ALA A 118 9.97 6.76 6.83
C ALA A 118 10.33 7.06 8.29
N LYS A 119 11.20 6.24 8.91
CA LYS A 119 11.73 6.49 10.27
C LYS A 119 12.47 7.82 10.35
N LYS A 120 13.39 8.06 9.41
CA LYS A 120 14.13 9.32 9.34
C LYS A 120 13.20 10.53 9.21
N PHE A 121 12.22 10.46 8.32
CA PHE A 121 11.21 11.51 8.14
C PHE A 121 10.44 11.81 9.43
N LEU A 122 10.03 10.78 10.19
CA LEU A 122 9.30 10.97 11.45
C LEU A 122 10.18 11.62 12.52
N ILE A 123 11.44 11.21 12.65
CA ILE A 123 12.41 11.83 13.58
C ILE A 123 12.60 13.31 13.23
N GLU A 124 12.84 13.62 11.97
CA GLU A 124 13.00 15.00 11.48
C GLU A 124 11.71 15.83 11.62
N SER A 125 10.55 15.18 11.68
CA SER A 125 9.25 15.80 11.92
C SER A 125 8.92 16.02 13.41
N GLY A 126 9.80 15.60 14.34
CA GLY A 126 9.65 15.83 15.79
C GLY A 126 8.97 14.67 16.53
N VAL A 127 8.98 13.45 15.99
CA VAL A 127 8.55 12.27 16.75
C VAL A 127 9.65 11.87 17.73
N GLU A 128 9.33 11.91 19.02
CA GLU A 128 10.23 11.60 20.14
C GLU A 128 10.07 10.16 20.64
N THR A 129 8.92 9.54 20.37
CA THR A 129 8.64 8.13 20.68
C THR A 129 9.64 7.22 19.96
N PRO A 130 10.11 6.12 20.59
CA PRO A 130 10.91 5.10 19.88
C PRO A 130 10.25 4.66 18.58
N ILE A 131 11.05 4.54 17.51
CA ILE A 131 10.58 4.12 16.18
C ILE A 131 11.36 2.89 15.75
N GLU A 132 10.64 1.83 15.41
CA GLU A 132 11.23 0.61 14.83
C GLU A 132 10.75 0.40 13.40
N THR A 133 11.61 -0.15 12.57
CA THR A 133 11.26 -0.56 11.21
C THR A 133 10.74 -1.98 11.21
N CYS A 134 9.62 -2.19 10.54
CA CYS A 134 8.99 -3.50 10.39
C CYS A 134 8.30 -3.56 9.03
N ILE A 135 8.92 -4.25 8.07
CA ILE A 135 8.35 -4.44 6.74
C ILE A 135 7.17 -5.42 6.86
N PRO A 136 5.99 -5.08 6.37
CA PRO A 136 4.84 -5.99 6.40
C PRO A 136 5.14 -7.26 5.60
N GLY A 137 4.64 -8.39 6.07
CA GLY A 137 4.68 -9.62 5.29
C GLY A 137 3.36 -9.84 4.54
N ILE A 138 3.40 -10.68 3.53
CA ILE A 138 2.22 -11.07 2.75
C ILE A 138 1.98 -12.58 2.80
N ASN A 139 0.76 -12.99 2.47
CA ASN A 139 0.43 -14.40 2.31
C ASN A 139 0.93 -14.90 0.94
N LEU A 140 2.18 -15.32 0.90
CA LEU A 140 2.85 -15.83 -0.32
C LEU A 140 2.10 -17.02 -0.95
N ALA A 141 1.48 -17.88 -0.14
CA ALA A 141 0.73 -19.03 -0.64
C ALA A 141 -0.42 -18.63 -1.58
N ARG A 142 -0.97 -17.43 -1.43
CA ARG A 142 -2.02 -16.91 -2.31
C ARG A 142 -1.54 -16.68 -3.75
N PHE A 143 -0.24 -16.49 -3.96
CA PHE A 143 0.36 -16.18 -5.26
C PHE A 143 1.19 -17.33 -5.83
N ASN A 144 1.53 -18.34 -5.01
CA ASN A 144 2.28 -19.52 -5.45
C ASN A 144 1.39 -20.59 -6.11
N PHE A 145 0.08 -20.51 -5.94
CA PHE A 145 -0.87 -21.41 -6.57
C PHE A 145 -1.39 -20.81 -7.89
N SER A 146 -0.71 -21.11 -8.98
CA SER A 146 -1.28 -20.87 -10.31
C SER A 146 -2.21 -22.03 -10.68
N ARG A 147 -3.39 -22.13 -10.05
CA ARG A 147 -4.46 -22.94 -10.61
C ARG A 147 -4.99 -22.23 -11.85
N GLU A 148 -5.12 -22.97 -12.95
CA GLU A 148 -5.71 -22.42 -14.18
C GLU A 148 -7.11 -21.82 -13.93
N ASP A 149 -7.93 -22.47 -13.07
CA ASP A 149 -9.24 -22.02 -12.68
C ASP A 149 -9.22 -20.64 -11.96
N GLU A 150 -8.19 -20.33 -11.21
CA GLU A 150 -8.03 -19.03 -10.52
C GLU A 150 -7.66 -17.92 -11.50
N LYS A 151 -6.81 -18.20 -12.49
CA LYS A 151 -6.50 -17.25 -13.55
C LYS A 151 -7.71 -17.00 -14.46
N GLU A 152 -8.48 -18.06 -14.76
CA GLU A 152 -9.71 -17.97 -15.55
C GLU A 152 -10.77 -17.07 -14.94
N LEU A 153 -10.77 -16.88 -13.62
CA LEU A 153 -11.77 -16.09 -12.91
C LEU A 153 -11.82 -14.63 -13.40
N PHE A 154 -10.66 -14.00 -13.62
CA PHE A 154 -10.55 -12.66 -14.20
C PHE A 154 -11.23 -12.58 -15.57
N TYR A 155 -10.86 -13.47 -16.48
CA TYR A 155 -11.39 -13.46 -17.85
C TYR A 155 -12.90 -13.70 -17.89
N ARG A 156 -13.43 -14.60 -17.07
CA ARG A 156 -14.87 -14.84 -16.94
C ARG A 156 -15.61 -13.64 -16.35
N TYR A 157 -15.03 -13.01 -15.33
CA TYR A 157 -15.67 -11.91 -14.62
C TYR A 157 -15.76 -10.66 -15.48
N PHE A 158 -14.69 -10.32 -16.19
CA PHE A 158 -14.62 -9.13 -17.02
C PHE A 158 -14.94 -9.39 -18.52
N ARG A 159 -15.03 -10.64 -18.92
CA ARG A 159 -15.21 -11.07 -20.32
C ARG A 159 -14.07 -10.58 -21.23
N GLU A 160 -12.85 -10.62 -20.72
CA GLU A 160 -11.67 -10.18 -21.44
C GLU A 160 -11.11 -11.27 -22.38
N ASP A 161 -10.42 -10.80 -23.42
CA ASP A 161 -9.66 -11.67 -24.32
C ASP A 161 -8.32 -12.08 -23.68
N LYS A 162 -8.08 -13.40 -23.61
CA LYS A 162 -6.85 -13.97 -23.05
C LYS A 162 -5.58 -13.64 -23.84
N ASN A 163 -5.71 -13.19 -25.07
CA ASN A 163 -4.56 -12.84 -25.92
C ASN A 163 -4.07 -11.40 -25.67
N LYS A 164 -4.80 -10.61 -24.92
CA LYS A 164 -4.40 -9.24 -24.61
C LYS A 164 -3.47 -9.18 -23.42
N LYS A 165 -2.45 -8.33 -23.50
CA LYS A 165 -1.65 -7.94 -22.34
C LYS A 165 -2.48 -7.15 -21.35
N ILE A 166 -2.13 -7.23 -20.07
CA ILE A 166 -2.87 -6.58 -18.98
C ILE A 166 -1.92 -5.67 -18.21
N VAL A 167 -2.29 -4.39 -18.12
CA VAL A 167 -1.63 -3.41 -17.23
C VAL A 167 -2.57 -3.09 -16.09
N LEU A 168 -2.13 -3.37 -14.87
CA LEU A 168 -2.86 -3.07 -13.65
C LEU A 168 -2.24 -1.88 -12.93
N ALA A 169 -3.06 -0.91 -12.53
CA ALA A 169 -2.69 0.12 -11.58
C ALA A 169 -3.64 0.11 -10.38
N VAL A 170 -3.15 0.55 -9.23
CA VAL A 170 -3.95 0.69 -8.01
C VAL A 170 -3.74 2.06 -7.39
N GLY A 171 -4.77 2.60 -6.74
CA GLY A 171 -4.67 3.87 -6.01
C GLY A 171 -5.95 4.69 -6.01
N GLU A 172 -5.88 5.83 -5.33
CA GLU A 172 -6.99 6.79 -5.29
C GLU A 172 -7.05 7.63 -6.56
N TYR A 173 -8.26 8.01 -6.96
CA TYR A 173 -8.47 8.83 -8.14
C TYR A 173 -8.35 10.33 -7.86
N ASP A 174 -8.88 10.80 -6.71
CA ASP A 174 -9.02 12.24 -6.43
C ASP A 174 -7.69 12.97 -6.30
N ASN A 175 -6.67 12.31 -5.78
CA ASN A 175 -5.39 12.92 -5.45
C ASN A 175 -4.25 12.55 -6.41
N ASN A 176 -4.56 11.82 -7.49
CA ASN A 176 -3.54 11.28 -8.39
C ASN A 176 -3.82 11.56 -9.88
N LEU A 177 -4.21 12.78 -10.20
CA LEU A 177 -4.54 13.15 -11.60
C LEU A 177 -3.37 12.92 -12.56
N GLU A 178 -2.17 13.27 -12.15
CA GLU A 178 -0.96 13.10 -12.95
C GLU A 178 -0.67 11.62 -13.24
N GLY A 179 -0.85 10.77 -12.22
CA GLY A 179 -0.72 9.32 -12.39
C GLY A 179 -1.78 8.71 -13.30
N ILE A 180 -3.03 9.17 -13.18
CA ILE A 180 -4.12 8.76 -14.09
C ILE A 180 -3.80 9.16 -15.52
N HIS A 181 -3.31 10.38 -15.74
CA HIS A 181 -2.90 10.83 -17.08
C HIS A 181 -1.76 9.97 -17.64
N ALA A 182 -0.73 9.66 -16.83
CA ALA A 182 0.35 8.78 -17.27
C ALA A 182 -0.17 7.39 -17.69
N PHE A 183 -1.08 6.81 -16.90
CA PHE A 183 -1.72 5.52 -17.19
C PHE A 183 -2.52 5.56 -18.50
N ILE A 184 -3.34 6.58 -18.70
CA ILE A 184 -4.11 6.77 -19.92
C ILE A 184 -3.18 7.01 -21.14
N ASN A 185 -2.07 7.74 -20.96
CA ASN A 185 -1.11 7.98 -22.03
C ASN A 185 -0.45 6.70 -22.56
N VAL A 186 -0.23 5.70 -21.71
CA VAL A 186 0.20 4.37 -22.17
C VAL A 186 -0.94 3.72 -22.97
N ALA A 187 -2.16 3.74 -22.42
CA ALA A 187 -3.31 3.08 -23.02
C ALA A 187 -3.69 3.62 -24.41
N THR A 188 -3.52 4.92 -24.65
CA THR A 188 -3.78 5.53 -25.96
C THR A 188 -2.82 5.05 -27.07
N LYS A 189 -1.69 4.44 -26.69
CA LYS A 189 -0.67 3.96 -27.63
C LYS A 189 -0.69 2.43 -27.80
N ARG A 190 -1.60 1.71 -27.09
CA ARG A 190 -1.62 0.25 -27.02
C ARG A 190 -3.06 -0.27 -27.09
N ASP A 191 -3.58 -0.51 -28.27
CA ASP A 191 -4.90 -1.09 -28.51
C ASP A 191 -4.93 -2.63 -28.32
N ASP A 192 -3.77 -3.26 -28.35
CA ASP A 192 -3.54 -4.68 -28.06
C ASP A 192 -3.52 -5.02 -26.55
N THR A 193 -3.62 -4.03 -25.69
CA THR A 193 -3.48 -4.14 -24.24
C THR A 193 -4.73 -3.61 -23.53
N VAL A 194 -5.15 -4.26 -22.45
CA VAL A 194 -6.21 -3.79 -21.57
C VAL A 194 -5.64 -3.22 -20.28
N PHE A 195 -6.26 -2.17 -19.79
CA PHE A 195 -5.77 -1.35 -18.68
C PHE A 195 -6.81 -1.32 -17.56
N TYR A 196 -6.44 -1.81 -16.39
CA TYR A 196 -7.28 -1.80 -15.20
C TYR A 196 -6.70 -0.87 -14.14
N TYR A 197 -7.45 0.16 -13.79
CA TYR A 197 -7.13 1.01 -12.63
C TYR A 197 -8.11 0.67 -11.52
N VAL A 198 -7.63 0.05 -10.44
CA VAL A 198 -8.46 -0.36 -9.30
C VAL A 198 -8.22 0.58 -8.13
N GLY A 199 -9.26 1.20 -7.63
CA GLY A 199 -9.11 2.22 -6.59
C GLY A 199 -10.36 2.51 -5.79
N SER A 200 -10.42 3.71 -5.24
CA SER A 200 -11.55 4.20 -4.48
C SER A 200 -12.80 4.41 -5.37
N GLU A 201 -13.96 4.51 -4.73
CA GLU A 201 -15.22 4.66 -5.41
C GLU A 201 -15.25 5.84 -6.40
N THR A 202 -15.53 5.54 -7.67
CA THR A 202 -15.68 6.54 -8.73
C THR A 202 -16.94 7.41 -8.54
N THR A 203 -17.93 6.92 -7.78
CA THR A 203 -19.22 7.61 -7.55
C THR A 203 -19.11 8.78 -6.58
N ASN A 204 -18.12 8.78 -5.70
CA ASN A 204 -17.94 9.78 -4.65
C ASN A 204 -16.70 10.68 -4.85
N LEU A 205 -16.23 10.79 -6.12
CA LEU A 205 -15.12 11.68 -6.43
C LEU A 205 -15.50 13.13 -6.15
N ASN A 206 -14.70 13.81 -5.34
CA ASN A 206 -14.84 15.24 -5.08
C ASN A 206 -14.18 16.09 -6.17
N ASN A 207 -13.22 15.52 -6.89
CA ASN A 207 -12.47 16.20 -7.94
C ASN A 207 -13.18 16.08 -9.29
N GLY A 208 -13.79 17.16 -9.77
CA GLY A 208 -14.46 17.20 -11.06
C GLY A 208 -13.55 16.88 -12.25
N ARG A 209 -12.25 17.20 -12.16
CA ARG A 209 -11.26 16.87 -13.20
C ARG A 209 -11.03 15.36 -13.27
N ALA A 210 -10.93 14.66 -12.12
CA ALA A 210 -10.84 13.21 -12.11
C ALA A 210 -12.04 12.55 -12.79
N LYS A 211 -13.26 13.04 -12.50
CA LYS A 211 -14.49 12.56 -13.18
C LYS A 211 -14.42 12.71 -14.69
N THR A 212 -13.99 13.86 -15.20
CA THR A 212 -13.87 14.12 -16.63
C THR A 212 -12.84 13.19 -17.26
N ILE A 213 -11.64 13.07 -16.67
CA ILE A 213 -10.57 12.21 -17.19
C ILE A 213 -11.03 10.75 -17.27
N ILE A 214 -11.70 10.25 -16.23
CA ILE A 214 -12.21 8.87 -16.18
C ILE A 214 -13.30 8.66 -17.23
N LYS A 215 -14.19 9.63 -17.42
CA LYS A 215 -15.28 9.54 -18.42
C LYS A 215 -14.73 9.53 -19.85
N ASP A 216 -13.70 10.30 -20.12
CA ASP A 216 -13.12 10.50 -21.46
C ASP A 216 -11.99 9.48 -21.76
N ALA A 217 -11.76 8.52 -20.87
CA ALA A 217 -10.72 7.50 -21.03
C ALA A 217 -10.97 6.60 -22.26
N PRO A 218 -9.91 6.09 -22.90
CA PRO A 218 -10.01 5.15 -24.01
C PRO A 218 -10.78 3.88 -23.65
N LYS A 219 -11.38 3.21 -24.64
CA LYS A 219 -12.23 2.02 -24.43
C LYS A 219 -11.49 0.83 -23.79
N ASN A 220 -10.17 0.74 -23.95
CA ASN A 220 -9.32 -0.28 -23.34
C ASN A 220 -8.90 0.05 -21.90
N VAL A 221 -9.38 1.16 -21.32
CA VAL A 221 -9.13 1.56 -19.93
C VAL A 221 -10.38 1.34 -19.09
N HIS A 222 -10.21 0.58 -18.01
CA HIS A 222 -11.28 0.22 -17.09
C HIS A 222 -10.97 0.74 -15.68
N PHE A 223 -11.67 1.77 -15.25
CA PHE A 223 -11.64 2.24 -13.87
C PHE A 223 -12.62 1.42 -13.03
N LYS A 224 -12.13 0.75 -12.02
CA LYS A 224 -12.91 -0.13 -11.15
C LYS A 224 -12.83 0.33 -9.71
N ASN A 225 -13.96 0.22 -9.02
CA ASN A 225 -13.97 0.25 -7.58
C ASN A 225 -13.20 -0.94 -7.03
N ILE A 226 -13.18 -1.07 -5.72
CA ILE A 226 -12.56 -2.23 -5.08
C ILE A 226 -13.23 -3.49 -5.58
N LEU A 227 -12.39 -4.40 -6.01
CA LEU A 227 -12.80 -5.72 -6.46
C LEU A 227 -12.92 -6.68 -5.26
N PRO A 228 -13.78 -7.71 -5.37
CA PRO A 228 -13.68 -8.87 -4.49
C PRO A 228 -12.25 -9.42 -4.47
N ASP A 229 -11.83 -9.93 -3.33
CA ASP A 229 -10.44 -10.33 -3.08
C ASP A 229 -9.92 -11.41 -4.06
N ASP A 230 -10.77 -12.35 -4.43
CA ASP A 230 -10.48 -13.40 -5.42
C ASP A 230 -10.38 -12.84 -6.85
N ILE A 231 -11.22 -11.88 -7.22
CA ILE A 231 -11.17 -11.21 -8.52
C ILE A 231 -9.91 -10.34 -8.63
N TYR A 232 -9.59 -9.57 -7.58
CA TYR A 232 -8.36 -8.76 -7.55
C TYR A 232 -7.11 -9.63 -7.64
N ARG A 233 -7.07 -10.75 -6.89
CA ARG A 233 -5.97 -11.71 -6.98
C ARG A 233 -5.86 -12.33 -8.38
N SER A 234 -6.99 -12.73 -8.97
CA SER A 234 -7.00 -13.26 -10.33
C SER A 234 -6.50 -12.24 -11.36
N LEU A 235 -6.93 -10.97 -11.24
CA LEU A 235 -6.41 -9.89 -12.07
C LEU A 235 -4.89 -9.73 -11.91
N LEU A 236 -4.40 -9.75 -10.68
CA LEU A 236 -2.97 -9.59 -10.37
C LEU A 236 -2.13 -10.76 -10.94
N LEU A 237 -2.65 -12.00 -10.85
CA LEU A 237 -1.98 -13.20 -11.41
C LEU A 237 -1.91 -13.21 -12.95
N ASN A 238 -2.71 -12.39 -13.62
CA ASN A 238 -2.73 -12.26 -15.09
C ASN A 238 -2.10 -10.94 -15.58
N ALA A 239 -1.74 -10.03 -14.66
CA ALA A 239 -1.18 -8.75 -15.05
C ALA A 239 0.27 -8.90 -15.54
N ASP A 240 0.55 -8.45 -16.75
CA ASP A 240 1.91 -8.39 -17.30
C ASP A 240 2.71 -7.27 -16.62
N VAL A 241 2.04 -6.13 -16.36
CA VAL A 241 2.63 -4.97 -15.72
C VAL A 241 1.77 -4.52 -14.55
N PHE A 242 2.41 -4.31 -13.41
CA PHE A 242 1.85 -3.56 -12.30
C PHE A 242 2.45 -2.16 -12.31
N MET A 243 1.63 -1.18 -12.64
CA MET A 243 2.03 0.22 -12.72
C MET A 243 1.57 0.96 -11.46
N LEU A 244 2.50 1.54 -10.71
CA LEU A 244 2.18 2.41 -9.58
C LEU A 244 2.45 3.87 -9.97
N PRO A 245 1.45 4.56 -10.56
CA PRO A 245 1.67 5.86 -11.18
C PRO A 245 1.65 7.04 -10.20
N GLY A 246 1.25 6.80 -8.95
CA GLY A 246 1.16 7.82 -7.90
C GLY A 246 2.21 7.66 -6.81
N TYR A 247 2.31 8.69 -5.98
CA TYR A 247 3.09 8.64 -4.74
C TYR A 247 2.26 8.03 -3.60
N ASN A 248 1.62 6.89 -3.83
CA ASN A 248 0.59 6.44 -2.91
C ASN A 248 1.13 5.44 -1.89
N LEU A 249 0.85 5.67 -0.62
CA LEU A 249 1.18 4.78 0.49
C LEU A 249 0.47 3.42 0.43
N ALA A 250 -0.64 3.34 -0.30
CA ALA A 250 -1.29 2.07 -0.62
C ALA A 250 -0.33 1.07 -1.27
N GLY A 251 0.87 1.56 -1.59
CA GLY A 251 1.81 0.87 -2.40
C GLY A 251 2.52 -0.29 -1.73
N ILE A 252 2.84 -0.28 -0.43
CA ILE A 252 3.79 -1.29 0.06
C ILE A 252 3.23 -2.71 -0.03
N ILE A 253 2.03 -2.96 0.47
CA ILE A 253 1.39 -4.28 0.37
C ILE A 253 1.07 -4.62 -1.08
N SER A 254 0.59 -3.63 -1.87
CA SER A 254 0.28 -3.84 -3.28
C SER A 254 1.51 -4.16 -4.12
N VAL A 255 2.64 -3.52 -3.83
CA VAL A 255 3.93 -3.80 -4.49
C VAL A 255 4.41 -5.21 -4.14
N GLU A 256 4.36 -5.61 -2.87
CA GLU A 256 4.74 -6.96 -2.46
C GLU A 256 3.84 -8.03 -3.08
N GLU A 257 2.52 -7.79 -3.14
CA GLU A 257 1.58 -8.69 -3.83
C GLU A 257 1.89 -8.80 -5.33
N ALA A 258 2.23 -7.68 -5.99
CA ALA A 258 2.59 -7.69 -7.40
C ALA A 258 3.93 -8.42 -7.66
N MET A 259 4.93 -8.26 -6.76
CA MET A 259 6.17 -9.03 -6.79
C MET A 259 5.91 -10.54 -6.65
N ALA A 260 5.04 -10.92 -5.70
CA ALA A 260 4.67 -12.31 -5.48
C ALA A 260 3.87 -12.91 -6.65
N ALA A 261 3.00 -12.11 -7.27
CA ALA A 261 2.24 -12.49 -8.46
C ALA A 261 3.08 -12.49 -9.74
N LYS A 262 4.36 -12.13 -9.67
CA LYS A 262 5.30 -12.06 -10.81
C LYS A 262 4.89 -11.03 -11.88
N CYS A 263 4.34 -9.90 -11.48
CA CYS A 263 4.13 -8.77 -12.37
C CYS A 263 5.43 -8.00 -12.60
N GLN A 264 5.61 -7.44 -13.80
CA GLN A 264 6.65 -6.42 -13.99
C GLN A 264 6.26 -5.15 -13.26
N LEU A 265 7.09 -4.67 -12.34
CA LEU A 265 6.85 -3.44 -11.62
C LEU A 265 7.39 -2.24 -12.36
N ILE A 266 6.53 -1.24 -12.58
CA ILE A 266 6.90 0.09 -13.10
C ILE A 266 6.30 1.12 -12.16
N VAL A 267 7.12 1.75 -11.34
CA VAL A 267 6.66 2.54 -10.20
C VAL A 267 7.19 3.97 -10.26
N ARG A 268 6.42 4.88 -9.73
CA ARG A 268 6.90 6.24 -9.51
C ARG A 268 7.86 6.27 -8.31
N LYS A 269 8.92 7.09 -8.40
CA LYS A 269 9.84 7.28 -7.28
C LYS A 269 9.08 7.74 -6.05
N SER A 270 9.23 7.01 -4.97
CA SER A 270 8.61 7.30 -3.68
C SER A 270 9.64 7.09 -2.57
N SER A 271 9.60 7.94 -1.55
CA SER A 271 10.42 7.78 -0.35
C SER A 271 9.97 6.62 0.54
N VAL A 272 8.81 6.03 0.26
CA VAL A 272 8.22 5.00 1.16
C VAL A 272 8.81 3.60 0.95
N PHE A 273 9.39 3.30 -0.22
CA PHE A 273 9.85 1.93 -0.51
C PHE A 273 11.29 1.77 -1.00
N PRO A 274 12.27 2.62 -0.66
CA PRO A 274 13.61 2.49 -1.24
C PRO A 274 14.31 1.18 -0.87
N GLU A 275 13.91 0.52 0.22
CA GLU A 275 14.43 -0.78 0.61
C GLU A 275 13.77 -1.92 -0.16
N LEU A 276 12.50 -1.76 -0.54
CA LEU A 276 11.72 -2.77 -1.25
C LEU A 276 11.94 -2.71 -2.76
N VAL A 277 11.99 -1.49 -3.32
CA VAL A 277 12.03 -1.25 -4.77
C VAL A 277 13.38 -0.67 -5.18
N LYS A 278 14.12 -1.42 -6.00
CA LYS A 278 15.45 -1.06 -6.52
C LYS A 278 15.39 -0.94 -8.04
N ASN A 279 15.78 0.24 -8.56
CA ASN A 279 15.76 0.51 -10.00
C ASN A 279 16.57 -0.52 -10.79
N GLU A 280 16.01 -0.98 -11.91
CA GLU A 280 16.58 -1.97 -12.83
C GLU A 280 16.96 -3.32 -12.18
N LYS A 281 16.55 -3.52 -10.92
CA LYS A 281 16.79 -4.76 -10.20
C LYS A 281 15.47 -5.46 -9.80
N THR A 282 14.56 -4.77 -9.11
CA THR A 282 13.28 -5.32 -8.70
C THR A 282 12.10 -4.59 -9.31
N ALA A 283 12.34 -3.43 -9.91
CA ALA A 283 11.36 -2.63 -10.63
C ALA A 283 12.06 -1.63 -11.56
N TYR A 284 11.30 -1.00 -12.44
CA TYR A 284 11.70 0.23 -13.09
C TYR A 284 11.11 1.42 -12.34
N ILE A 285 11.95 2.41 -11.99
CA ILE A 285 11.56 3.57 -11.20
C ILE A 285 11.57 4.82 -12.06
N ALA A 286 10.42 5.46 -12.19
CA ALA A 286 10.25 6.70 -12.93
C ALA A 286 10.21 7.91 -11.99
N GLN A 287 10.97 8.94 -12.31
CA GLN A 287 10.92 10.20 -11.58
C GLN A 287 9.75 11.09 -12.05
N PHE A 288 9.41 11.04 -13.34
CA PHE A 288 8.38 11.84 -13.98
C PHE A 288 7.35 10.95 -14.70
N SER A 289 6.18 11.53 -15.00
CA SER A 289 5.09 10.82 -15.68
C SER A 289 5.45 10.38 -17.09
N GLU A 290 6.23 11.17 -17.79
CA GLU A 290 6.73 10.86 -19.14
C GLU A 290 7.65 9.63 -19.11
N THR A 291 8.57 9.58 -18.16
CA THR A 291 9.45 8.41 -17.94
C THR A 291 8.65 7.18 -17.56
N LEU A 292 7.63 7.33 -16.72
CA LEU A 292 6.74 6.21 -16.35
C LEU A 292 6.02 5.64 -17.59
N THR A 293 5.55 6.54 -18.46
CA THR A 293 4.89 6.17 -19.72
C THR A 293 5.86 5.44 -20.65
N SER A 294 7.07 5.97 -20.88
CA SER A 294 8.04 5.33 -21.77
C SER A 294 8.48 3.97 -21.24
N LEU A 295 8.85 3.84 -19.97
CA LEU A 295 9.25 2.54 -19.38
C LEU A 295 8.16 1.46 -19.53
N CYS A 296 6.88 1.85 -19.41
CA CYS A 296 5.80 0.90 -19.60
C CYS A 296 5.67 0.44 -21.05
N LEU A 297 5.83 1.36 -22.00
CA LEU A 297 5.82 1.04 -23.44
C LEU A 297 7.03 0.18 -23.80
N ASP A 298 8.24 0.59 -23.40
CA ASP A 298 9.49 -0.12 -23.67
C ASP A 298 9.44 -1.58 -23.16
N TYR A 299 8.84 -1.77 -21.96
CA TYR A 299 8.61 -3.14 -21.46
C TYR A 299 7.60 -3.93 -22.30
N LEU A 300 6.47 -3.32 -22.63
CA LEU A 300 5.44 -3.98 -23.46
C LEU A 300 5.94 -4.31 -24.86
N ASP A 301 6.89 -3.53 -25.38
CA ASP A 301 7.55 -3.75 -26.69
C ASP A 301 8.73 -4.73 -26.62
N GLY A 302 9.14 -5.12 -25.39
CA GLY A 302 10.27 -6.04 -25.17
C GLY A 302 11.65 -5.37 -25.30
N GLU A 303 11.72 -4.04 -25.23
CA GLU A 303 12.94 -3.26 -25.37
C GLU A 303 13.78 -3.22 -24.08
N ILE A 304 13.14 -3.46 -22.93
CA ILE A 304 13.81 -3.53 -21.62
C ILE A 304 13.65 -4.91 -20.97
N LYS A 305 14.64 -5.31 -20.17
CA LYS A 305 14.68 -6.63 -19.54
C LYS A 305 13.68 -6.74 -18.40
N PRO A 306 13.03 -7.89 -18.18
CA PRO A 306 12.23 -8.13 -16.99
C PRO A 306 13.06 -8.06 -15.69
N THR A 307 12.46 -7.51 -14.63
CA THR A 307 13.02 -7.52 -13.26
C THR A 307 12.22 -8.41 -12.32
N ILE A 308 11.39 -9.27 -12.90
CA ILE A 308 10.38 -10.09 -12.22
C ILE A 308 11.02 -11.12 -11.29
N GLN A 309 12.10 -11.76 -11.72
CA GLN A 309 12.72 -12.84 -10.96
C GLN A 309 13.30 -12.28 -9.65
N GLU A 310 14.11 -11.25 -9.72
CA GLU A 310 14.75 -10.61 -8.55
C GLU A 310 13.71 -10.02 -7.60
N ALA A 311 12.63 -9.46 -8.14
CA ALA A 311 11.50 -8.97 -7.36
C ALA A 311 10.81 -10.12 -6.60
N ASN A 312 10.54 -11.24 -7.26
CA ASN A 312 9.90 -12.40 -6.67
C ASN A 312 10.79 -13.08 -5.62
N GLU A 313 12.11 -13.19 -5.87
CA GLU A 313 13.08 -13.69 -4.90
C GLU A 313 13.11 -12.79 -3.64
N GLN A 314 13.15 -11.47 -3.80
CA GLN A 314 13.16 -10.56 -2.67
C GLN A 314 11.91 -10.68 -1.82
N VAL A 315 10.70 -10.70 -2.42
CA VAL A 315 9.45 -10.77 -1.67
C VAL A 315 9.23 -12.14 -1.02
N SER A 316 9.87 -13.20 -1.50
CA SER A 316 9.80 -14.53 -0.89
C SER A 316 10.29 -14.54 0.57
N GLU A 317 11.10 -13.57 0.95
CA GLU A 317 11.56 -13.36 2.32
C GLU A 317 10.55 -12.66 3.22
N HIS A 318 9.48 -12.07 2.66
CA HIS A 318 8.47 -11.27 3.37
C HIS A 318 7.20 -12.09 3.64
N SER A 319 7.33 -13.26 4.28
CA SER A 319 6.17 -14.09 4.61
C SER A 319 5.40 -13.56 5.83
N LEU A 320 4.09 -13.88 5.90
CA LEU A 320 3.27 -13.61 7.09
C LEU A 320 3.86 -14.25 8.36
N GLN A 321 4.49 -15.43 8.25
CA GLN A 321 5.12 -16.09 9.39
C GLN A 321 6.26 -15.23 9.97
N LYS A 322 7.22 -14.83 9.12
CA LYS A 322 8.34 -13.96 9.55
C LYS A 322 7.87 -12.64 10.16
N PHE A 323 6.88 -12.03 9.52
CA PHE A 323 6.29 -10.78 10.01
C PHE A 323 5.59 -10.99 11.36
N GLY A 324 4.80 -12.07 11.50
CA GLY A 324 4.14 -12.43 12.76
C GLY A 324 5.12 -12.68 13.90
N ASP A 325 6.20 -13.43 13.64
CA ASP A 325 7.26 -13.68 14.62
C ASP A 325 7.94 -12.38 15.06
N GLN A 326 8.22 -11.47 14.13
CA GLN A 326 8.79 -10.15 14.44
C GLN A 326 7.83 -9.31 15.29
N LEU A 327 6.54 -9.26 14.93
CA LEU A 327 5.51 -8.53 15.71
C LEU A 327 5.38 -9.11 17.13
N VAL A 328 5.33 -10.43 17.28
CA VAL A 328 5.22 -11.09 18.60
C VAL A 328 6.45 -10.79 19.47
N ASN A 329 7.65 -10.76 18.89
CA ASN A 329 8.85 -10.38 19.61
C ASN A 329 8.79 -8.93 20.10
N ILE A 330 8.38 -7.99 19.24
CA ILE A 330 8.18 -6.58 19.59
C ILE A 330 7.14 -6.46 20.71
N TYR A 331 5.99 -7.10 20.59
CA TYR A 331 4.92 -7.03 21.58
C TYR A 331 5.37 -7.58 22.94
N ASN A 332 6.03 -8.73 22.95
CA ASN A 332 6.55 -9.33 24.19
C ASN A 332 7.59 -8.47 24.88
N SER A 333 8.45 -7.77 24.13
CA SER A 333 9.43 -6.86 24.70
C SER A 333 8.77 -5.68 25.43
N LEU A 334 7.70 -5.12 24.85
CA LEU A 334 6.97 -4.00 25.43
C LEU A 334 6.12 -4.40 26.66
N ILE A 335 5.55 -5.61 26.65
CA ILE A 335 4.76 -6.12 27.78
C ILE A 335 5.68 -6.44 29.00
N LYS A 336 6.88 -6.99 28.76
CA LYS A 336 7.83 -7.33 29.84
C LYS A 336 8.50 -6.12 30.49
N ASN A 337 8.62 -5.02 29.77
CA ASN A 337 9.26 -3.78 30.24
C ASN A 337 8.29 -2.85 30.99
N LYS A 338 7.08 -3.32 31.25
CA LYS A 338 6.05 -2.68 32.05
C LYS A 338 6.16 -3.12 33.52
#